data_cb8192c3b1fcafefe7502cac9cb7bf36
#
_entry.id   cb8192c3b1fcafefe7502cac9cb7bf36
#
_cell.length_a   1.000
_cell.length_b   1.000
_cell.length_c   1.000
_cell.angle_alpha   90.00
_cell.angle_beta   90.00
_cell.angle_gamma   90.00
#
_symmetry.space_group_name_H-M   'P 1'
#
loop_
_entity.id
_entity.type
_entity.pdbx_description
1 polymer ?
#
loop_
_entity_poly.entity_id
_entity_poly.type
_entity_poly.pdbx_seq_one_letter_code
_entity_poly.pdbx_strand_id
1 'polypeptide(L)'
;MPWPRVGSSALTAGLVAVPLALGFATGHSVAGGVGALGAYLWTASHTTDTRPVGLPIGVVTALLLGLAGATGALGGRYLWFLLVMVVLWATAQAVTDVAGGPLRVPVALATLCMLLSAIGGGHTITGALWQGLLTLGGAAWITGTEIVRHPPWRSPGSTVAGLGLKSVGPAWPTARGYALLLVVPTAVVVGIAGAVQVSHGAWTATTVLRVLRPDEATTVTRSKQRAAGTVVGALLAAVLLAAAPSAVTAVAVVVVAVTAMQLAGPRRYGVYTFFLTLIALQLSSIGQPPDWGIALIRAALTLVGTAVAVVSGLIYDRLTKQA
;
A
#
# COMPACT_ATOMS: atom_id res chain seq x y z
N MET A 1 9.90 5.91 25.60
CA MET A 1 10.38 6.04 24.20
C MET A 1 11.35 7.20 24.12
N PRO A 2 12.50 7.06 23.49
CA PRO A 2 13.44 8.18 23.38
C PRO A 2 12.87 9.27 22.45
N TRP A 3 12.83 10.49 22.92
CA TRP A 3 12.35 11.71 22.23
C TRP A 3 12.88 11.90 20.79
N PRO A 4 14.14 11.53 20.43
CA PRO A 4 14.65 11.66 19.07
C PRO A 4 13.87 10.86 18.02
N ARG A 5 13.28 9.70 18.40
CA ARG A 5 12.44 8.91 17.46
C ARG A 5 11.10 9.57 17.16
N VAL A 6 10.50 10.24 18.14
CA VAL A 6 9.22 10.94 17.93
C VAL A 6 9.42 12.13 16.98
N GLY A 7 10.46 12.92 17.18
CA GLY A 7 10.77 14.08 16.32
C GLY A 7 11.04 13.68 14.87
N SER A 8 11.85 12.63 14.65
CA SER A 8 12.13 12.14 13.28
C SER A 8 10.88 11.56 12.60
N SER A 9 10.03 10.83 13.33
CA SER A 9 8.78 10.30 12.79
C SER A 9 7.78 11.40 12.46
N ALA A 10 7.66 12.41 13.31
CA ALA A 10 6.78 13.55 13.08
C ALA A 10 7.25 14.40 11.87
N LEU A 11 8.56 14.62 11.72
CA LEU A 11 9.11 15.30 10.56
C LEU A 11 8.82 14.53 9.27
N THR A 12 9.04 13.22 9.25
CA THR A 12 8.74 12.39 8.07
C THR A 12 7.24 12.40 7.76
N ALA A 13 6.38 12.34 8.78
CA ALA A 13 4.93 12.45 8.59
C ALA A 13 4.52 13.83 8.04
N GLY A 14 5.16 14.91 8.49
CA GLY A 14 4.98 16.23 7.92
C GLY A 14 5.36 16.28 6.44
N LEU A 15 6.51 15.70 6.05
CA LEU A 15 6.95 15.63 4.66
C LEU A 15 5.98 14.81 3.78
N VAL A 16 5.40 13.73 4.30
CA VAL A 16 4.35 12.95 3.61
C VAL A 16 3.08 13.77 3.39
N ALA A 17 2.74 14.66 4.31
CA ALA A 17 1.55 15.50 4.22
C ALA A 17 1.73 16.74 3.32
N VAL A 18 2.96 17.13 2.97
CA VAL A 18 3.23 18.32 2.12
C VAL A 18 2.46 18.29 0.79
N PRO A 19 2.49 17.21 -0.02
CA PRO A 19 1.73 17.19 -1.28
C PRO A 19 0.22 17.39 -1.06
N LEU A 20 -0.34 16.82 0.01
CA LEU A 20 -1.75 16.99 0.36
C LEU A 20 -2.07 18.43 0.74
N ALA A 21 -1.26 19.05 1.60
CA ALA A 21 -1.44 20.44 2.02
C ALA A 21 -1.33 21.41 0.83
N LEU A 22 -0.36 21.20 -0.05
CA LEU A 22 -0.21 21.97 -1.29
C LEU A 22 -1.43 21.77 -2.21
N GLY A 23 -1.93 20.55 -2.36
CA GLY A 23 -3.14 20.27 -3.13
C GLY A 23 -4.36 21.05 -2.62
N PHE A 24 -4.56 21.13 -1.31
CA PHE A 24 -5.62 21.95 -0.72
C PHE A 24 -5.39 23.45 -0.95
N ALA A 25 -4.15 23.92 -0.74
CA ALA A 25 -3.83 25.32 -0.90
C ALA A 25 -3.98 25.83 -2.34
N THR A 26 -3.77 24.95 -3.33
CA THR A 26 -3.86 25.29 -4.77
C THR A 26 -5.20 24.91 -5.41
N GLY A 27 -6.17 24.38 -4.66
CA GLY A 27 -7.44 23.89 -5.19
C GLY A 27 -7.36 22.57 -5.95
N HIS A 28 -6.22 21.85 -5.90
CA HIS A 28 -5.99 20.57 -6.56
C HIS A 28 -5.90 19.41 -5.54
N SER A 29 -6.86 19.34 -4.63
CA SER A 29 -6.85 18.44 -3.47
C SER A 29 -6.72 16.95 -3.84
N VAL A 30 -7.38 16.51 -4.92
CA VAL A 30 -7.28 15.12 -5.41
C VAL A 30 -5.84 14.81 -5.85
N ALA A 31 -5.22 15.70 -6.62
CA ALA A 31 -3.83 15.54 -7.04
C ALA A 31 -2.86 15.51 -5.84
N GLY A 32 -3.11 16.39 -4.86
CA GLY A 32 -2.38 16.39 -3.58
C GLY A 32 -2.53 15.09 -2.80
N GLY A 33 -3.74 14.52 -2.77
CA GLY A 33 -4.03 13.25 -2.13
C GLY A 33 -3.29 12.07 -2.78
N VAL A 34 -3.26 12.03 -4.11
CA VAL A 34 -2.50 11.02 -4.87
C VAL A 34 -1.00 11.16 -4.62
N GLY A 35 -0.46 12.39 -4.64
CA GLY A 35 0.93 12.65 -4.29
C GLY A 35 1.26 12.23 -2.86
N ALA A 36 0.40 12.53 -1.89
CA ALA A 36 0.57 12.10 -0.51
C ALA A 36 0.53 10.57 -0.35
N LEU A 37 -0.30 9.87 -1.13
CA LEU A 37 -0.32 8.41 -1.16
C LEU A 37 1.04 7.86 -1.65
N GLY A 38 1.60 8.41 -2.73
CA GLY A 38 2.93 8.04 -3.23
C GLY A 38 4.02 8.27 -2.19
N ALA A 39 4.03 9.43 -1.55
CA ALA A 39 4.94 9.79 -0.46
C ALA A 39 4.82 8.84 0.74
N TYR A 40 3.59 8.53 1.13
CA TYR A 40 3.29 7.60 2.21
C TYR A 40 3.78 6.18 1.91
N LEU A 41 3.45 5.64 0.74
CA LEU A 41 3.84 4.27 0.35
C LEU A 41 5.36 4.13 0.23
N TRP A 42 6.04 5.14 -0.30
CA TRP A 42 7.51 5.17 -0.32
C TRP A 42 8.07 5.12 1.12
N THR A 43 7.59 5.98 2.01
CA THR A 43 8.00 6.00 3.41
C THR A 43 7.73 4.65 4.10
N ALA A 44 6.54 4.08 3.90
CA ALA A 44 6.16 2.79 4.47
C ALA A 44 7.02 1.63 3.97
N SER A 45 7.60 1.72 2.77
CA SER A 45 8.51 0.70 2.23
C SER A 45 9.86 0.64 2.94
N HIS A 46 10.25 1.69 3.64
CA HIS A 46 11.57 1.85 4.24
C HIS A 46 11.56 1.98 5.78
N THR A 47 10.41 1.87 6.42
CA THR A 47 10.27 2.00 7.89
C THR A 47 10.95 0.91 8.70
N THR A 48 11.35 -0.20 8.08
CA THR A 48 11.99 -1.33 8.77
C THR A 48 13.50 -1.23 8.84
N ASP A 49 14.11 -0.38 8.03
CA ASP A 49 15.55 -0.22 7.94
C ASP A 49 16.03 0.95 8.81
N THR A 50 16.96 0.66 9.72
CA THR A 50 17.65 1.70 10.50
C THR A 50 18.76 2.38 9.69
N ARG A 51 19.03 1.90 8.48
CA ARG A 51 20.05 2.43 7.56
C ARG A 51 19.42 3.42 6.58
N PRO A 52 20.16 4.47 6.19
CA PRO A 52 19.71 5.37 5.13
C PRO A 52 19.43 4.56 3.85
N VAL A 53 18.30 4.86 3.20
CA VAL A 53 17.93 4.22 1.93
C VAL A 53 18.93 4.62 0.86
N GLY A 54 19.56 3.63 0.23
CA GLY A 54 20.45 3.90 -0.90
C GLY A 54 19.65 4.53 -2.05
N LEU A 55 20.26 5.54 -2.71
CA LEU A 55 19.64 6.25 -3.83
C LEU A 55 19.02 5.33 -4.89
N PRO A 56 19.69 4.23 -5.35
CA PRO A 56 19.10 3.33 -6.34
C PRO A 56 17.79 2.68 -5.86
N ILE A 57 17.71 2.27 -4.60
CA ILE A 57 16.51 1.65 -4.03
C ILE A 57 15.38 2.67 -3.92
N GLY A 58 15.68 3.89 -3.48
CA GLY A 58 14.70 4.96 -3.39
C GLY A 58 14.10 5.33 -4.73
N VAL A 59 14.95 5.46 -5.77
CA VAL A 59 14.52 5.75 -7.15
C VAL A 59 13.70 4.60 -7.73
N VAL A 60 14.16 3.35 -7.59
CA VAL A 60 13.41 2.18 -8.06
C VAL A 60 12.06 2.08 -7.37
N THR A 61 12.00 2.34 -6.05
CA THR A 61 10.73 2.36 -5.32
C THR A 61 9.77 3.42 -5.89
N ALA A 62 10.25 4.63 -6.16
CA ALA A 62 9.42 5.69 -6.72
C ALA A 62 8.89 5.31 -8.12
N LEU A 63 9.75 4.73 -8.97
CA LEU A 63 9.35 4.26 -10.31
C LEU A 63 8.31 3.12 -10.24
N LEU A 64 8.50 2.15 -9.33
CA LEU A 64 7.54 1.07 -9.11
C LEU A 64 6.18 1.60 -8.65
N LEU A 65 6.17 2.56 -7.73
CA LEU A 65 4.92 3.18 -7.24
C LEU A 65 4.22 3.98 -8.35
N GLY A 66 4.96 4.75 -9.15
CA GLY A 66 4.41 5.48 -10.28
C GLY A 66 3.81 4.56 -11.35
N LEU A 67 4.52 3.49 -11.72
CA LEU A 67 4.04 2.47 -12.65
C LEU A 67 2.79 1.76 -12.12
N ALA A 68 2.81 1.41 -10.84
CA ALA A 68 1.68 0.78 -10.16
C ALA A 68 0.45 1.71 -10.12
N GLY A 69 0.66 3.00 -9.84
CA GLY A 69 -0.38 4.02 -9.89
C GLY A 69 -1.04 4.14 -11.26
N ALA A 70 -0.23 4.21 -12.32
CA ALA A 70 -0.72 4.30 -13.69
C ALA A 70 -1.46 3.03 -14.13
N THR A 71 -0.86 1.85 -13.91
CA THR A 71 -1.47 0.56 -14.31
C THR A 71 -2.74 0.26 -13.53
N GLY A 72 -2.80 0.62 -12.25
CA GLY A 72 -4.01 0.48 -11.44
C GLY A 72 -5.13 1.38 -11.93
N ALA A 73 -4.84 2.66 -12.16
CA ALA A 73 -5.84 3.63 -12.64
C ALA A 73 -6.42 3.24 -14.01
N LEU A 74 -5.58 2.75 -14.93
CA LEU A 74 -6.04 2.21 -16.22
C LEU A 74 -6.87 0.92 -16.01
N GLY A 75 -6.43 0.06 -15.08
CA GLY A 75 -7.11 -1.18 -14.73
C GLY A 75 -8.51 -0.97 -14.17
N GLY A 76 -8.75 0.13 -13.47
CA GLY A 76 -10.08 0.50 -12.99
C GLY A 76 -11.10 0.70 -14.11
N ARG A 77 -10.64 0.97 -15.35
CA ARG A 77 -11.50 1.08 -16.55
C ARG A 77 -11.67 -0.26 -17.26
N TYR A 78 -10.64 -1.10 -17.30
CA TYR A 78 -10.61 -2.33 -18.09
C TYR A 78 -10.33 -3.54 -17.19
N LEU A 79 -11.37 -4.28 -16.81
CA LEU A 79 -11.26 -5.42 -15.89
C LEU A 79 -10.23 -6.47 -16.36
N TRP A 80 -10.21 -6.79 -17.66
CA TRP A 80 -9.23 -7.72 -18.21
C TRP A 80 -7.79 -7.27 -18.00
N PHE A 81 -7.54 -5.95 -18.19
CA PHE A 81 -6.22 -5.37 -17.96
C PHE A 81 -5.85 -5.40 -16.48
N LEU A 82 -6.82 -5.08 -15.58
CA LEU A 82 -6.61 -5.17 -14.14
C LEU A 82 -6.24 -6.60 -13.72
N LEU A 83 -6.91 -7.62 -14.26
CA LEU A 83 -6.60 -9.03 -13.97
C LEU A 83 -5.18 -9.40 -14.43
N VAL A 84 -4.77 -8.98 -15.62
CA VAL A 84 -3.38 -9.17 -16.09
C VAL A 84 -2.39 -8.48 -15.15
N MET A 85 -2.65 -7.25 -14.73
CA MET A 85 -1.78 -6.53 -13.79
C MET A 85 -1.75 -7.20 -12.41
N VAL A 86 -2.88 -7.74 -11.92
CA VAL A 86 -2.92 -8.53 -10.67
C VAL A 86 -2.00 -9.74 -10.77
N VAL A 87 -2.04 -10.48 -11.88
CA VAL A 87 -1.14 -11.64 -12.09
C VAL A 87 0.33 -11.20 -12.05
N LEU A 88 0.68 -10.15 -12.77
CA LEU A 88 2.06 -9.66 -12.85
C LEU A 88 2.56 -9.15 -11.50
N TRP A 89 1.82 -8.26 -10.86
CA TRP A 89 2.24 -7.64 -9.60
C TRP A 89 2.23 -8.62 -8.42
N ALA A 90 1.22 -9.51 -8.31
CA ALA A 90 1.18 -10.51 -7.24
C ALA A 90 2.28 -11.57 -7.42
N THR A 91 2.61 -11.95 -8.67
CA THR A 91 3.74 -12.83 -8.97
C THR A 91 5.06 -12.17 -8.59
N ALA A 92 5.27 -10.89 -8.97
CA ALA A 92 6.46 -10.14 -8.60
C ALA A 92 6.60 -10.02 -7.08
N GLN A 93 5.49 -9.78 -6.37
CA GLN A 93 5.47 -9.78 -4.91
C GLN A 93 5.87 -11.13 -4.32
N ALA A 94 5.32 -12.24 -4.81
CA ALA A 94 5.65 -13.58 -4.31
C ALA A 94 7.13 -13.90 -4.51
N VAL A 95 7.67 -13.60 -5.69
CA VAL A 95 9.07 -13.84 -6.00
C VAL A 95 9.99 -13.01 -5.11
N THR A 96 9.69 -11.72 -4.94
CA THR A 96 10.52 -10.85 -4.08
C THR A 96 10.36 -11.17 -2.59
N ASP A 97 9.18 -11.65 -2.16
CA ASP A 97 8.97 -12.12 -0.78
C ASP A 97 9.84 -13.34 -0.46
N VAL A 98 9.99 -14.30 -1.40
CA VAL A 98 10.83 -15.50 -1.25
C VAL A 98 12.32 -15.18 -1.44
N ALA A 99 12.66 -14.38 -2.45
CA ALA A 99 14.03 -13.95 -2.69
C ALA A 99 14.60 -13.10 -1.55
N GLY A 100 13.73 -12.42 -0.81
CA GLY A 100 14.15 -11.46 0.22
C GLY A 100 14.77 -10.20 -0.40
N GLY A 101 15.62 -9.54 0.37
CA GLY A 101 16.33 -8.35 -0.10
C GLY A 101 15.50 -7.06 -0.06
N PRO A 102 16.10 -5.97 -0.55
CA PRO A 102 15.57 -4.61 -0.34
C PRO A 102 14.31 -4.31 -1.18
N LEU A 103 14.06 -5.03 -2.27
CA LEU A 103 12.88 -4.84 -3.12
C LEU A 103 11.61 -5.51 -2.59
N ARG A 104 11.71 -6.36 -1.58
CA ARG A 104 10.59 -7.11 -1.01
C ARG A 104 9.42 -6.21 -0.61
N VAL A 105 9.68 -5.21 0.21
CA VAL A 105 8.62 -4.30 0.70
C VAL A 105 8.18 -3.30 -0.37
N PRO A 106 9.08 -2.66 -1.13
CA PRO A 106 8.72 -1.83 -2.28
C PRO A 106 7.75 -2.49 -3.26
N VAL A 107 8.02 -3.72 -3.72
CA VAL A 107 7.15 -4.43 -4.66
C VAL A 107 5.80 -4.76 -4.03
N ALA A 108 5.77 -5.21 -2.77
CA ALA A 108 4.51 -5.46 -2.07
C ALA A 108 3.65 -4.20 -1.90
N LEU A 109 4.27 -3.03 -1.70
CA LEU A 109 3.55 -1.75 -1.61
C LEU A 109 3.17 -1.19 -2.99
N ALA A 110 3.95 -1.46 -4.03
CA ALA A 110 3.57 -1.15 -5.40
C ALA A 110 2.34 -1.98 -5.82
N THR A 111 2.29 -3.28 -5.50
CA THR A 111 1.09 -4.12 -5.72
C THR A 111 -0.14 -3.56 -5.00
N LEU A 112 0.04 -3.08 -3.77
CA LEU A 112 -1.02 -2.39 -3.02
C LEU A 112 -1.43 -1.07 -3.70
N CYS A 113 -0.46 -0.27 -4.14
CA CYS A 113 -0.70 0.99 -4.86
C CYS A 113 -1.52 0.77 -6.12
N MET A 114 -1.20 -0.25 -6.91
CA MET A 114 -1.93 -0.62 -8.12
C MET A 114 -3.41 -0.88 -7.81
N LEU A 115 -3.72 -1.70 -6.80
CA LEU A 115 -5.11 -1.97 -6.42
C LEU A 115 -5.83 -0.74 -5.85
N LEU A 116 -5.15 0.10 -5.06
CA LEU A 116 -5.73 1.34 -4.54
C LEU A 116 -6.04 2.32 -5.66
N SER A 117 -5.18 2.44 -6.66
CA SER A 117 -5.38 3.31 -7.81
C SER A 117 -6.53 2.83 -8.72
N ALA A 118 -6.81 1.52 -8.75
CA ALA A 118 -7.96 0.96 -9.48
C ALA A 118 -9.31 1.31 -8.82
N ILE A 119 -9.33 1.61 -7.53
CA ILE A 119 -10.55 1.95 -6.79
C ILE A 119 -11.12 3.32 -7.21
N GLY A 120 -10.26 4.25 -7.60
CA GLY A 120 -10.64 5.63 -7.97
C GLY A 120 -11.48 5.75 -9.24
N GLY A 121 -11.81 4.63 -9.89
CA GLY A 121 -12.62 4.58 -11.11
C GLY A 121 -11.80 4.61 -12.40
N GLY A 122 -12.47 4.28 -13.52
CA GLY A 122 -11.83 4.12 -14.82
C GLY A 122 -11.31 5.43 -15.42
N HIS A 123 -10.03 5.60 -15.39
CA HIS A 123 -9.35 6.72 -16.01
C HIS A 123 -9.13 6.50 -17.52
N THR A 124 -9.13 7.59 -18.30
CA THR A 124 -8.56 7.59 -19.64
C THR A 124 -7.06 7.28 -19.55
N ILE A 125 -6.43 6.95 -20.67
CA ILE A 125 -4.96 6.75 -20.72
C ILE A 125 -4.22 7.96 -20.15
N THR A 126 -4.63 9.16 -20.54
CA THR A 126 -4.05 10.41 -20.01
C THR A 126 -4.25 10.55 -18.50
N GLY A 127 -5.47 10.26 -18.00
CA GLY A 127 -5.75 10.28 -16.57
C GLY A 127 -4.95 9.24 -15.78
N ALA A 128 -4.76 8.04 -16.33
CA ALA A 128 -3.94 7.00 -15.74
C ALA A 128 -2.45 7.40 -15.69
N LEU A 129 -1.94 8.02 -16.74
CA LEU A 129 -0.57 8.56 -16.75
C LEU A 129 -0.41 9.66 -15.70
N TRP A 130 -1.37 10.58 -15.59
CA TRP A 130 -1.37 11.60 -14.53
C TRP A 130 -1.37 10.99 -13.14
N GLN A 131 -2.22 9.98 -12.89
CA GLN A 131 -2.22 9.25 -11.61
C GLN A 131 -0.84 8.68 -11.29
N GLY A 132 -0.20 8.04 -12.28
CA GLY A 132 1.15 7.52 -12.15
C GLY A 132 2.20 8.60 -11.87
N LEU A 133 2.14 9.71 -12.61
CA LEU A 133 3.07 10.85 -12.42
C LEU A 133 2.91 11.52 -11.06
N LEU A 134 1.68 11.68 -10.58
CA LEU A 134 1.44 12.24 -9.24
C LEU A 134 1.94 11.31 -8.14
N THR A 135 1.70 10.00 -8.28
CA THR A 135 2.22 9.00 -7.34
C THR A 135 3.75 8.97 -7.34
N LEU A 136 4.36 8.98 -8.54
CA LEU A 136 5.81 9.08 -8.73
C LEU A 136 6.35 10.37 -8.10
N GLY A 137 5.70 11.51 -8.36
CA GLY A 137 6.08 12.82 -7.84
C GLY A 137 6.11 12.84 -6.30
N GLY A 138 5.09 12.29 -5.64
CA GLY A 138 5.06 12.17 -4.19
C GLY A 138 6.16 11.25 -3.65
N ALA A 139 6.42 10.11 -4.28
CA ALA A 139 7.50 9.21 -3.90
C ALA A 139 8.89 9.85 -4.17
N ALA A 140 9.06 10.54 -5.29
CA ALA A 140 10.29 11.27 -5.64
C ALA A 140 10.56 12.43 -4.67
N TRP A 141 9.51 13.11 -4.20
CA TRP A 141 9.61 14.15 -3.16
C TRP A 141 10.30 13.61 -1.91
N ILE A 142 9.84 12.46 -1.39
CA ILE A 142 10.46 11.83 -0.21
C ILE A 142 11.87 11.34 -0.54
N THR A 143 12.09 10.73 -1.72
CA THR A 143 13.44 10.34 -2.15
C THR A 143 14.39 11.54 -2.13
N GLY A 144 13.96 12.68 -2.66
CA GLY A 144 14.74 13.91 -2.66
C GLY A 144 15.06 14.42 -1.23
N THR A 145 14.07 14.42 -0.34
CA THR A 145 14.28 14.82 1.06
C THR A 145 15.24 13.88 1.79
N GLU A 146 15.18 12.57 1.54
CA GLU A 146 16.14 11.60 2.11
C GLU A 146 17.56 11.80 1.57
N ILE A 147 17.73 12.12 0.28
CA ILE A 147 19.05 12.46 -0.30
C ILE A 147 19.65 13.71 0.39
N VAL A 148 18.83 14.72 0.64
CA VAL A 148 19.30 15.95 1.32
C VAL A 148 19.68 15.66 2.77
N ARG A 149 18.91 14.83 3.47
CA ARG A 149 19.16 14.46 4.88
C ARG A 149 20.33 13.49 5.05
N HIS A 150 20.48 12.57 4.10
CA HIS A 150 21.46 11.49 4.09
C HIS A 150 22.19 11.42 2.75
N PRO A 151 23.12 12.34 2.46
CA PRO A 151 23.79 12.41 1.17
C PRO A 151 24.46 11.07 0.78
N PRO A 152 24.17 10.50 -0.40
CA PRO A 152 24.62 9.15 -0.80
C PRO A 152 26.15 9.05 -0.91
N TRP A 153 26.85 10.16 -1.15
CA TRP A 153 28.33 10.18 -1.17
C TRP A 153 29.00 9.97 0.18
N ARG A 154 28.23 10.01 1.28
CA ARG A 154 28.71 9.68 2.64
C ARG A 154 28.55 8.20 3.01
N SER A 155 27.89 7.40 2.18
CA SER A 155 27.67 5.97 2.41
C SER A 155 28.28 5.16 1.26
N PRO A 156 29.55 4.74 1.33
CA PRO A 156 30.16 3.89 0.33
C PRO A 156 29.45 2.53 0.35
N GLY A 157 28.82 2.14 -0.76
CA GLY A 157 28.20 0.82 -0.94
C GLY A 157 26.78 0.79 -1.52
N SER A 158 26.15 1.93 -1.82
CA SER A 158 24.85 1.98 -2.48
C SER A 158 24.96 1.78 -4.00
N THR A 159 25.41 0.60 -4.41
CA THR A 159 25.48 0.24 -5.84
C THR A 159 24.18 -0.44 -6.29
N VAL A 160 23.90 -0.41 -7.61
CA VAL A 160 22.80 -1.15 -8.25
C VAL A 160 22.85 -2.65 -7.93
N ALA A 161 24.04 -3.21 -7.66
CA ALA A 161 24.21 -4.57 -7.17
C ALA A 161 23.47 -4.84 -5.85
N GLY A 162 23.25 -3.80 -5.03
CA GLY A 162 22.46 -3.88 -3.78
C GLY A 162 20.96 -4.12 -3.96
N LEU A 163 20.43 -4.04 -5.20
CA LEU A 163 19.00 -4.30 -5.47
C LEU A 163 18.61 -5.78 -5.30
N GLY A 164 19.56 -6.69 -5.13
CA GLY A 164 19.28 -8.11 -4.89
C GLY A 164 18.64 -8.84 -6.08
N LEU A 165 18.71 -8.30 -7.30
CA LEU A 165 18.10 -8.91 -8.50
C LEU A 165 18.69 -10.29 -8.82
N LYS A 166 19.91 -10.57 -8.42
CA LYS A 166 20.57 -11.87 -8.62
C LYS A 166 19.90 -13.02 -7.86
N SER A 167 19.17 -12.74 -6.79
CA SER A 167 18.45 -13.74 -5.99
C SER A 167 17.04 -14.06 -6.55
N VAL A 168 16.53 -13.28 -7.49
CA VAL A 168 15.18 -13.44 -8.02
C VAL A 168 15.04 -14.71 -8.86
N GLY A 169 15.97 -14.97 -9.76
CA GLY A 169 15.93 -16.18 -10.61
C GLY A 169 15.96 -17.49 -9.80
N PRO A 170 16.90 -17.68 -8.88
CA PRO A 170 16.94 -18.87 -8.01
C PRO A 170 15.72 -19.02 -7.09
N ALA A 171 15.00 -17.92 -6.78
CA ALA A 171 13.82 -17.97 -5.92
C ALA A 171 12.58 -18.52 -6.64
N TRP A 172 12.53 -18.52 -7.99
CA TRP A 172 11.35 -18.88 -8.76
C TRP A 172 10.78 -20.27 -8.47
N PRO A 173 11.57 -21.36 -8.42
CA PRO A 173 11.04 -22.69 -8.13
C PRO A 173 10.28 -22.76 -6.80
N THR A 174 10.78 -22.06 -5.78
CA THR A 174 10.15 -22.00 -4.45
C THR A 174 8.97 -21.02 -4.43
N ALA A 175 9.07 -19.93 -5.20
CA ALA A 175 8.05 -18.87 -5.22
C ALA A 175 6.79 -19.26 -5.99
N ARG A 176 6.86 -20.22 -6.95
CA ARG A 176 5.73 -20.56 -7.82
C ARG A 176 4.46 -20.95 -7.06
N GLY A 177 4.59 -21.78 -6.02
CA GLY A 177 3.46 -22.18 -5.18
C GLY A 177 2.86 -21.00 -4.43
N TYR A 178 3.71 -20.16 -3.85
CA TYR A 178 3.27 -18.95 -3.18
C TYR A 178 2.69 -17.90 -4.15
N ALA A 179 3.22 -17.81 -5.38
CA ALA A 179 2.65 -16.96 -6.42
C ALA A 179 1.22 -17.38 -6.76
N LEU A 180 0.97 -18.67 -6.95
CA LEU A 180 -0.39 -19.20 -7.17
C LEU A 180 -1.31 -18.89 -5.99
N LEU A 181 -0.81 -19.07 -4.76
CA LEU A 181 -1.54 -18.75 -3.54
C LEU A 181 -1.92 -17.27 -3.46
N LEU A 182 -1.10 -16.35 -3.95
CA LEU A 182 -1.42 -14.91 -3.99
C LEU A 182 -2.30 -14.55 -5.20
N VAL A 183 -1.95 -15.04 -6.38
CA VAL A 183 -2.58 -14.66 -7.65
C VAL A 183 -4.03 -15.14 -7.72
N VAL A 184 -4.27 -16.44 -7.46
CA VAL A 184 -5.59 -17.04 -7.69
C VAL A 184 -6.68 -16.37 -6.85
N PRO A 185 -6.61 -16.31 -5.51
CA PRO A 185 -7.68 -15.71 -4.73
C PRO A 185 -7.80 -14.19 -4.99
N THR A 186 -6.69 -13.50 -5.26
CA THR A 186 -6.72 -12.07 -5.58
C THR A 186 -7.43 -11.82 -6.92
N ALA A 187 -7.10 -12.59 -7.96
CA ALA A 187 -7.74 -12.46 -9.27
C ALA A 187 -9.23 -12.85 -9.22
N VAL A 188 -9.59 -13.89 -8.48
CA VAL A 188 -11.00 -14.29 -8.28
C VAL A 188 -11.79 -13.17 -7.61
N VAL A 189 -11.27 -12.59 -6.53
CA VAL A 189 -11.93 -11.49 -5.82
C VAL A 189 -12.07 -10.25 -6.71
N VAL A 190 -11.02 -9.88 -7.44
CA VAL A 190 -11.06 -8.73 -8.38
C VAL A 190 -12.03 -9.01 -9.52
N GLY A 191 -12.02 -10.24 -10.07
CA GLY A 191 -12.91 -10.64 -11.15
C GLY A 191 -14.37 -10.60 -10.74
N ILE A 192 -14.72 -11.18 -9.58
CA ILE A 192 -16.08 -11.14 -9.05
C ILE A 192 -16.51 -9.70 -8.75
N ALA A 193 -15.68 -8.94 -8.04
CA ALA A 193 -16.00 -7.56 -7.70
C ALA A 193 -16.22 -6.68 -8.94
N GLY A 194 -15.41 -6.88 -9.98
CA GLY A 194 -15.54 -6.19 -11.25
C GLY A 194 -16.78 -6.64 -12.04
N ALA A 195 -17.08 -7.93 -12.07
CA ALA A 195 -18.25 -8.47 -12.78
C ALA A 195 -19.59 -8.01 -12.17
N VAL A 196 -19.67 -7.97 -10.84
CA VAL A 196 -20.87 -7.47 -10.12
C VAL A 196 -20.80 -5.97 -9.79
N GLN A 197 -19.80 -5.28 -10.29
CA GLN A 197 -19.60 -3.83 -10.12
C GLN A 197 -19.66 -3.35 -8.66
N VAL A 198 -19.05 -4.14 -7.75
CA VAL A 198 -18.97 -3.76 -6.33
C VAL A 198 -18.12 -2.51 -6.18
N SER A 199 -18.74 -1.45 -5.68
CA SER A 199 -18.01 -0.21 -5.34
C SER A 199 -16.85 -0.54 -4.38
N HIS A 200 -15.65 -0.05 -4.72
CA HIS A 200 -14.45 -0.27 -3.91
C HIS A 200 -14.01 -1.75 -3.76
N GLY A 201 -14.49 -2.67 -4.61
CA GLY A 201 -14.23 -4.10 -4.50
C GLY A 201 -12.74 -4.49 -4.44
N ALA A 202 -11.86 -3.69 -5.05
CA ALA A 202 -10.41 -3.90 -4.97
C ALA A 202 -9.84 -3.80 -3.54
N TRP A 203 -10.57 -3.22 -2.57
CA TRP A 203 -10.17 -3.26 -1.15
C TRP A 203 -10.15 -4.69 -0.58
N THR A 204 -11.03 -5.56 -1.04
CA THR A 204 -11.00 -6.98 -0.67
C THR A 204 -9.70 -7.62 -1.13
N ALA A 205 -9.30 -7.38 -2.38
CA ALA A 205 -8.04 -7.86 -2.95
C ALA A 205 -6.81 -7.34 -2.21
N THR A 206 -6.80 -6.05 -1.81
CA THR A 206 -5.70 -5.50 -1.00
C THR A 206 -5.57 -6.23 0.34
N THR A 207 -6.69 -6.68 0.90
CA THR A 207 -6.69 -7.43 2.15
C THR A 207 -6.11 -8.82 1.95
N VAL A 208 -6.53 -9.55 0.92
CA VAL A 208 -5.99 -10.87 0.57
C VAL A 208 -4.47 -10.81 0.43
N LEU A 209 -3.95 -9.91 -0.40
CA LEU A 209 -2.50 -9.75 -0.65
C LEU A 209 -1.68 -9.42 0.61
N ARG A 210 -2.26 -8.66 1.53
CA ARG A 210 -1.53 -8.21 2.73
C ARG A 210 -1.57 -9.21 3.87
N VAL A 211 -2.57 -10.08 3.90
CA VAL A 211 -2.79 -11.05 4.97
C VAL A 211 -2.20 -12.41 4.62
N LEU A 212 -2.40 -12.86 3.38
CA LEU A 212 -2.03 -14.20 2.94
C LEU A 212 -0.51 -14.42 3.01
N ARG A 213 -0.11 -15.53 3.62
CA ARG A 213 1.28 -15.98 3.77
C ARG A 213 1.34 -17.47 3.48
N PRO A 214 2.54 -18.00 3.12
CA PRO A 214 2.71 -19.45 2.91
C PRO A 214 2.38 -20.27 4.16
N ASP A 215 2.55 -19.69 5.34
CA ASP A 215 2.24 -20.30 6.63
C ASP A 215 0.83 -19.93 7.11
N GLU A 216 0.01 -20.95 7.41
CA GLU A 216 -1.38 -20.82 7.84
C GLU A 216 -1.51 -20.04 9.15
N ALA A 217 -0.70 -20.37 10.17
CA ALA A 217 -0.79 -19.74 11.49
C ALA A 217 -0.52 -18.23 11.41
N THR A 218 0.45 -17.83 10.58
CA THR A 218 0.74 -16.42 10.28
C THR A 218 -0.42 -15.77 9.53
N THR A 219 -1.02 -16.45 8.57
CA THR A 219 -2.20 -15.96 7.82
C THR A 219 -3.37 -15.70 8.76
N VAL A 220 -3.72 -16.64 9.62
CA VAL A 220 -4.81 -16.51 10.59
C VAL A 220 -4.54 -15.36 11.57
N THR A 221 -3.33 -15.28 12.11
CA THR A 221 -2.95 -14.21 13.05
C THR A 221 -3.04 -12.84 12.39
N ARG A 222 -2.52 -12.68 11.18
CA ARG A 222 -2.60 -11.43 10.40
C ARG A 222 -4.03 -11.08 10.02
N SER A 223 -4.86 -12.08 9.69
CA SER A 223 -6.30 -11.91 9.42
C SER A 223 -7.02 -11.28 10.59
N LYS A 224 -6.85 -11.82 11.79
CA LYS A 224 -7.45 -11.29 13.04
C LYS A 224 -6.99 -9.85 13.31
N GLN A 225 -5.68 -9.60 13.21
CA GLN A 225 -5.11 -8.27 13.44
C GLN A 225 -5.58 -7.26 12.39
N ARG A 226 -5.70 -7.69 11.11
CA ARG A 226 -6.20 -6.86 10.01
C ARG A 226 -7.66 -6.50 10.21
N ALA A 227 -8.51 -7.50 10.51
CA ALA A 227 -9.92 -7.30 10.76
C ALA A 227 -10.15 -6.32 11.92
N ALA A 228 -9.55 -6.59 13.08
CA ALA A 228 -9.68 -5.74 14.26
C ALA A 228 -9.19 -4.31 14.00
N GLY A 229 -7.97 -4.15 13.45
CA GLY A 229 -7.40 -2.83 13.16
C GLY A 229 -8.24 -2.04 12.15
N THR A 230 -8.75 -2.72 11.08
CA THR A 230 -9.59 -2.05 10.08
C THR A 230 -10.96 -1.67 10.65
N VAL A 231 -11.62 -2.53 11.41
CA VAL A 231 -12.94 -2.21 11.99
C VAL A 231 -12.84 -1.00 12.93
N VAL A 232 -11.89 -1.02 13.86
CA VAL A 232 -11.69 0.09 14.81
C VAL A 232 -11.25 1.36 14.07
N GLY A 233 -10.36 1.24 13.08
CA GLY A 233 -9.91 2.37 12.26
C GLY A 233 -11.04 2.96 11.40
N ALA A 234 -11.90 2.12 10.84
CA ALA A 234 -13.06 2.55 10.06
C ALA A 234 -14.11 3.28 10.92
N LEU A 235 -14.38 2.79 12.14
CA LEU A 235 -15.28 3.47 13.07
C LEU A 235 -14.76 4.87 13.43
N LEU A 236 -13.47 5.00 13.74
CA LEU A 236 -12.89 6.32 14.02
C LEU A 236 -12.91 7.21 12.79
N ALA A 237 -12.60 6.66 11.59
CA ALA A 237 -12.66 7.42 10.35
C ALA A 237 -14.08 7.92 10.05
N ALA A 238 -15.11 7.09 10.28
CA ALA A 238 -16.51 7.48 10.12
C ALA A 238 -16.87 8.67 11.02
N VAL A 239 -16.46 8.64 12.29
CA VAL A 239 -16.67 9.75 13.23
C VAL A 239 -15.97 11.02 12.75
N LEU A 240 -14.70 10.92 12.31
CA LEU A 240 -13.93 12.07 11.83
C LEU A 240 -14.53 12.66 10.54
N LEU A 241 -14.98 11.81 9.60
CA LEU A 241 -15.62 12.27 8.36
C LEU A 241 -16.98 12.93 8.62
N ALA A 242 -17.73 12.44 9.61
CA ALA A 242 -19.02 13.02 9.99
C ALA A 242 -18.88 14.32 10.78
N ALA A 243 -17.91 14.40 11.72
CA ALA A 243 -17.81 15.51 12.66
C ALA A 243 -16.98 16.70 12.14
N ALA A 244 -15.95 16.44 11.33
CA ALA A 244 -14.99 17.47 10.93
C ALA A 244 -14.40 17.26 9.52
N PRO A 245 -15.23 17.29 8.45
CA PRO A 245 -14.75 17.08 7.08
C PRO A 245 -14.04 18.34 6.55
N SER A 246 -12.82 18.61 7.02
CA SER A 246 -12.04 19.77 6.58
C SER A 246 -10.65 19.37 6.07
N ALA A 247 -10.05 20.24 5.23
CA ALA A 247 -8.68 20.09 4.76
C ALA A 247 -7.68 19.97 5.93
N VAL A 248 -7.87 20.78 6.96
CA VAL A 248 -7.02 20.79 8.16
C VAL A 248 -7.11 19.45 8.89
N THR A 249 -8.33 18.93 9.06
CA THR A 249 -8.55 17.62 9.69
C THR A 249 -7.89 16.51 8.88
N ALA A 250 -8.05 16.50 7.55
CA ALA A 250 -7.43 15.50 6.70
C ALA A 250 -5.89 15.50 6.82
N VAL A 251 -5.26 16.67 6.74
CA VAL A 251 -3.80 16.83 6.90
C VAL A 251 -3.37 16.39 8.30
N ALA A 252 -4.07 16.83 9.35
CA ALA A 252 -3.73 16.47 10.72
C ALA A 252 -3.83 14.96 10.97
N VAL A 253 -4.90 14.31 10.47
CA VAL A 253 -5.08 12.86 10.58
C VAL A 253 -3.95 12.13 9.86
N VAL A 254 -3.57 12.55 8.66
CA VAL A 254 -2.45 11.93 7.93
C VAL A 254 -1.15 12.07 8.73
N VAL A 255 -0.82 13.25 9.25
CA VAL A 255 0.40 13.48 10.05
C VAL A 255 0.40 12.61 11.32
N VAL A 256 -0.69 12.61 12.07
CA VAL A 256 -0.80 11.83 13.31
C VAL A 256 -0.72 10.33 13.01
N ALA A 257 -1.47 9.86 12.02
CA ALA A 257 -1.52 8.46 11.67
C ALA A 257 -0.17 7.94 11.14
N VAL A 258 0.51 8.67 10.26
CA VAL A 258 1.85 8.29 9.77
C VAL A 258 2.87 8.28 10.90
N THR A 259 2.86 9.29 11.78
CA THR A 259 3.73 9.33 12.96
C THR A 259 3.52 8.10 13.85
N ALA A 260 2.26 7.82 14.18
CA ALA A 260 1.90 6.70 15.05
C ALA A 260 2.26 5.33 14.42
N MET A 261 2.06 5.18 13.11
CA MET A 261 2.48 3.98 12.37
C MET A 261 3.99 3.74 12.44
N GLN A 262 4.79 4.78 12.24
CA GLN A 262 6.25 4.68 12.33
C GLN A 262 6.70 4.31 13.75
N LEU A 263 6.08 4.91 14.77
CA LEU A 263 6.38 4.59 16.17
C LEU A 263 5.95 3.17 16.57
N ALA A 264 4.81 2.71 16.07
CA ALA A 264 4.31 1.35 16.33
C ALA A 264 5.19 0.28 15.66
N GLY A 265 5.67 0.58 14.47
CA GLY A 265 6.46 -0.32 13.63
C GLY A 265 5.66 -1.53 13.10
N PRO A 266 6.24 -2.29 12.17
CA PRO A 266 5.56 -3.40 11.48
C PRO A 266 5.26 -4.60 12.39
N ARG A 267 5.92 -4.71 13.57
CA ARG A 267 5.67 -5.80 14.54
C ARG A 267 4.28 -5.73 15.14
N ARG A 268 3.69 -4.52 15.26
CA ARG A 268 2.33 -4.32 15.78
C ARG A 268 1.33 -4.18 14.62
N TYR A 269 1.19 -5.25 13.83
CA TYR A 269 0.45 -5.22 12.57
C TYR A 269 -1.01 -4.73 12.73
N GLY A 270 -1.71 -5.04 13.82
CA GLY A 270 -3.06 -4.52 14.08
C GLY A 270 -3.10 -3.00 14.23
N VAL A 271 -2.15 -2.43 15.01
CA VAL A 271 -2.01 -0.97 15.17
C VAL A 271 -1.64 -0.31 13.85
N TYR A 272 -0.71 -0.91 13.12
CA TYR A 272 -0.36 -0.47 11.78
C TYR A 272 -1.59 -0.40 10.86
N THR A 273 -2.42 -1.45 10.86
CA THR A 273 -3.63 -1.53 10.04
C THR A 273 -4.68 -0.51 10.43
N PHE A 274 -4.84 -0.23 11.73
CA PHE A 274 -5.73 0.81 12.23
C PHE A 274 -5.39 2.18 11.61
N PHE A 275 -4.14 2.62 11.73
CA PHE A 275 -3.72 3.91 11.15
C PHE A 275 -3.72 3.92 9.63
N LEU A 276 -3.35 2.80 8.98
CA LEU A 276 -3.46 2.66 7.53
C LEU A 276 -4.89 2.86 7.05
N THR A 277 -5.88 2.36 7.80
CA THR A 277 -7.30 2.52 7.47
C THR A 277 -7.73 3.97 7.58
N LEU A 278 -7.29 4.68 8.62
CA LEU A 278 -7.54 6.12 8.76
C LEU A 278 -6.98 6.91 7.58
N ILE A 279 -5.72 6.68 7.21
CA ILE A 279 -5.07 7.35 6.08
C ILE A 279 -5.83 7.04 4.78
N ALA A 280 -6.10 5.77 4.51
CA ALA A 280 -6.75 5.35 3.28
C ALA A 280 -8.15 5.96 3.12
N LEU A 281 -8.95 6.00 4.20
CA LEU A 281 -10.28 6.59 4.18
C LEU A 281 -10.24 8.12 4.03
N GLN A 282 -9.33 8.79 4.74
CA GLN A 282 -9.16 10.23 4.59
C GLN A 282 -8.71 10.61 3.17
N LEU A 283 -7.74 9.89 2.59
CA LEU A 283 -7.28 10.18 1.23
C LEU A 283 -8.34 9.84 0.17
N SER A 284 -9.14 8.79 0.36
CA SER A 284 -10.18 8.40 -0.59
C SER A 284 -11.43 9.30 -0.52
N SER A 285 -11.64 10.05 0.55
CA SER A 285 -12.74 11.01 0.68
C SER A 285 -12.42 12.39 0.09
N ILE A 286 -11.18 12.64 -0.33
CA ILE A 286 -10.78 13.94 -0.89
C ILE A 286 -11.47 14.16 -2.23
N GLY A 287 -12.13 15.32 -2.37
CA GLY A 287 -12.87 15.69 -3.58
C GLY A 287 -14.22 14.99 -3.72
N GLN A 288 -14.66 14.23 -2.73
CA GLN A 288 -15.97 13.60 -2.66
C GLN A 288 -16.79 14.24 -1.53
N PRO A 289 -18.13 14.20 -1.62
CA PRO A 289 -18.97 14.55 -0.48
C PRO A 289 -18.62 13.67 0.72
N PRO A 290 -18.69 14.21 1.95
CA PRO A 290 -18.44 13.43 3.15
C PRO A 290 -19.41 12.26 3.24
N ASP A 291 -18.88 11.04 3.12
CA ASP A 291 -19.67 9.80 3.22
C ASP A 291 -19.03 8.86 4.24
N TRP A 292 -19.60 8.83 5.44
CA TRP A 292 -19.20 7.91 6.49
C TRP A 292 -19.51 6.45 6.13
N GLY A 293 -20.46 6.19 5.21
CA GLY A 293 -20.81 4.85 4.74
C GLY A 293 -19.63 4.14 4.05
N ILE A 294 -18.71 4.90 3.44
CA ILE A 294 -17.48 4.35 2.84
C ILE A 294 -16.62 3.61 3.89
N ALA A 295 -16.65 4.06 5.15
CA ALA A 295 -15.93 3.40 6.23
C ALA A 295 -16.54 2.03 6.57
N LEU A 296 -17.87 1.90 6.56
CA LEU A 296 -18.56 0.62 6.76
C LEU A 296 -18.30 -0.34 5.60
N ILE A 297 -18.35 0.15 4.36
CA ILE A 297 -18.01 -0.62 3.16
C ILE A 297 -16.56 -1.14 3.29
N ARG A 298 -15.63 -0.30 3.72
CA ARG A 298 -14.23 -0.68 3.93
C ARG A 298 -14.09 -1.80 4.96
N ALA A 299 -14.79 -1.70 6.09
CA ALA A 299 -14.78 -2.72 7.11
C ALA A 299 -15.34 -4.06 6.58
N ALA A 300 -16.50 -4.02 5.92
CA ALA A 300 -17.13 -5.20 5.34
C ALA A 300 -16.24 -5.90 4.30
N LEU A 301 -15.69 -5.14 3.33
CA LEU A 301 -14.80 -5.68 2.30
C LEU A 301 -13.50 -6.24 2.90
N THR A 302 -13.01 -5.68 4.00
CA THR A 302 -11.86 -6.24 4.73
C THR A 302 -12.22 -7.57 5.40
N LEU A 303 -13.39 -7.69 6.01
CA LEU A 303 -13.83 -8.96 6.60
C LEU A 303 -13.98 -10.05 5.53
N VAL A 304 -14.58 -9.73 4.39
CA VAL A 304 -14.64 -10.66 3.24
C VAL A 304 -13.24 -11.06 2.79
N GLY A 305 -12.33 -10.09 2.62
CA GLY A 305 -10.95 -10.38 2.19
C GLY A 305 -10.16 -11.23 3.19
N THR A 306 -10.39 -11.02 4.50
CA THR A 306 -9.75 -11.88 5.52
C THR A 306 -10.31 -13.29 5.51
N ALA A 307 -11.62 -13.48 5.29
CA ALA A 307 -12.22 -14.79 5.15
C ALA A 307 -11.67 -15.54 3.92
N VAL A 308 -11.62 -14.87 2.76
CA VAL A 308 -11.01 -15.45 1.53
C VAL A 308 -9.56 -15.83 1.77
N ALA A 309 -8.76 -14.98 2.42
CA ALA A 309 -7.36 -15.28 2.70
C ALA A 309 -7.20 -16.51 3.61
N VAL A 310 -8.00 -16.64 4.66
CA VAL A 310 -7.97 -17.79 5.57
C VAL A 310 -8.35 -19.07 4.83
N VAL A 311 -9.45 -19.06 4.09
CA VAL A 311 -9.89 -20.23 3.31
C VAL A 311 -8.84 -20.65 2.29
N SER A 312 -8.26 -19.68 1.55
CA SER A 312 -7.20 -19.96 0.57
C SER A 312 -5.94 -20.53 1.22
N GLY A 313 -5.55 -20.01 2.39
CA GLY A 313 -4.42 -20.54 3.17
C GLY A 313 -4.66 -21.99 3.63
N LEU A 314 -5.86 -22.30 4.15
CA LEU A 314 -6.25 -23.66 4.55
C LEU A 314 -6.23 -24.65 3.39
N ILE A 315 -6.76 -24.24 2.23
CA ILE A 315 -6.75 -25.08 1.02
C ILE A 315 -5.31 -25.35 0.59
N TYR A 316 -4.48 -24.32 0.54
CA TYR A 316 -3.08 -24.45 0.14
C TYR A 316 -2.30 -25.38 1.08
N ASP A 317 -2.46 -25.24 2.40
CA ASP A 317 -1.80 -26.07 3.41
C ASP A 317 -2.19 -27.56 3.27
N ARG A 318 -3.47 -27.83 3.01
CA ARG A 318 -3.93 -29.20 2.76
C ARG A 318 -3.32 -29.81 1.50
N LEU A 319 -3.28 -29.05 0.40
CA LEU A 319 -2.72 -29.53 -0.87
C LEU A 319 -1.22 -29.79 -0.78
N THR A 320 -0.48 -28.95 -0.07
CA THR A 320 0.98 -29.09 0.08
C THR A 320 1.40 -30.19 1.05
N LYS A 321 0.54 -30.55 2.01
CA LYS A 321 0.80 -31.66 2.93
C LYS A 321 0.49 -33.05 2.33
N GLN A 322 -0.27 -33.08 1.23
CA GLN A 322 -0.65 -34.32 0.54
C GLN A 322 0.29 -34.64 -0.64
N ALA A 323 1.10 -33.68 -1.07
CA ALA A 323 2.11 -33.83 -2.14
C ALA A 323 3.48 -34.18 -1.56
#